data_37ae870c040f3c86d59dd4808c42b98b
#
_entry.id   37ae870c040f3c86d59dd4808c42b98b
#
_cell.length_a   1.000
_cell.length_b   1.000
_cell.length_c   1.000
_cell.angle_alpha   90.00
_cell.angle_beta   90.00
_cell.angle_gamma   90.00
#
_symmetry.space_group_name_H-M   'P 1'
#
loop_
_entity.id
_entity.type
_entity.pdbx_description
1 polymer ?
#
loop_
_entity_poly.entity_id
_entity_poly.type
_entity_poly.pdbx_seq_one_letter_code
_entity_poly.pdbx_strand_id
1 'polypeptide(L)'
;MTALNPIKKSKNIHTVIDIGNNKISCLIGTSVKSNDIQIKVLGFGQHASSGISNGLVVNMNQVANSIARAVEDAENMAGFPIKNVVCSLAGGRPITKVIRNKLKINNGKIIKSDLAKVLKINSSEQISNYKLLSSTPIRFFIDNNIYVENPIGMNSDNLIADISYTYGDKAIMKNIVSAVELCHLSVEKFIISPQASGASTMVRDERKNGAIIIDLGEDITSIGVFINDEIIFSDSIPVGGVHITSDIVRGLGAKSEDAEKIKILYGSAISNETDEFTNIQVPIIADDGNIHNQQLPKAMLTAIIKPRTEEIFELVKNRLNYLKIKPNQINKIILCGGGANLNNIRELASMYFTTNVRIGRPIGLIGVPEIIQSPTFACLAGLLIKSLEKDKIPKLNEMNKGFFNCFGKIGHWFDENL
;
A
#
# COMPACT_ATOMS: atom_id res chain seq x y z
N MET A 1 -1.31 35.30 28.37
CA MET A 1 -0.33 34.77 27.41
C MET A 1 0.46 33.68 28.08
N THR A 2 0.00 32.44 28.03
CA THR A 2 0.70 31.26 28.55
C THR A 2 1.63 30.74 27.48
N ALA A 3 2.94 30.86 27.72
CA ALA A 3 3.98 30.35 26.83
C ALA A 3 3.81 28.83 26.66
N LEU A 4 3.51 28.41 25.44
CA LEU A 4 3.55 27.01 25.05
C LEU A 4 5.00 26.51 25.20
N ASN A 5 5.20 25.58 26.13
CA ASN A 5 6.48 24.90 26.28
C ASN A 5 6.90 24.29 24.92
N PRO A 6 8.13 24.50 24.44
CA PRO A 6 8.61 23.87 23.23
C PRO A 6 8.58 22.36 23.45
N ILE A 7 7.77 21.66 22.64
CA ILE A 7 7.72 20.19 22.61
C ILE A 7 9.15 19.71 22.39
N LYS A 8 9.77 19.10 23.41
CA LYS A 8 11.06 18.42 23.29
C LYS A 8 11.01 17.61 21.99
N LYS A 9 11.96 17.86 21.06
CA LYS A 9 12.14 17.09 19.81
C LYS A 9 12.03 15.59 20.16
N SER A 10 10.86 14.99 20.01
CA SER A 10 10.69 13.57 20.23
C SER A 10 11.39 12.86 19.06
N LYS A 11 12.37 12.03 19.36
CA LYS A 11 13.17 11.27 18.39
C LYS A 11 12.37 10.28 17.52
N ASN A 12 11.05 10.26 17.62
CA ASN A 12 10.16 9.25 17.04
C ASN A 12 9.00 9.85 16.23
N ILE A 13 9.17 11.03 15.61
CA ILE A 13 8.18 11.60 14.68
C ILE A 13 8.47 11.05 13.30
N HIS A 14 7.47 10.52 12.64
CA HIS A 14 7.50 10.02 11.28
C HIS A 14 6.48 10.75 10.44
N THR A 15 6.88 11.11 9.23
CA THR A 15 6.00 11.73 8.25
C THR A 15 5.95 10.89 7.00
N VAL A 16 4.75 10.70 6.49
CA VAL A 16 4.53 9.92 5.28
C VAL A 16 3.68 10.69 4.29
N ILE A 17 3.95 10.50 3.00
CA ILE A 17 3.18 11.08 1.90
C ILE A 17 2.70 9.94 1.01
N ASP A 18 1.39 9.84 0.85
CA ASP A 18 0.77 8.99 -0.16
C ASP A 18 0.49 9.81 -1.41
N ILE A 19 1.16 9.42 -2.50
CA ILE A 19 1.13 10.14 -3.79
C ILE A 19 0.21 9.35 -4.73
N GLY A 20 -1.08 9.68 -4.67
CA GLY A 20 -2.12 9.08 -5.51
C GLY A 20 -2.50 9.94 -6.71
N ASN A 21 -3.25 9.38 -7.66
CA ASN A 21 -3.72 10.08 -8.84
C ASN A 21 -4.86 11.05 -8.52
N ASN A 22 -5.78 10.67 -7.62
CA ASN A 22 -6.92 11.51 -7.20
C ASN A 22 -6.50 12.55 -6.16
N LYS A 23 -5.69 12.13 -5.20
CA LYS A 23 -5.28 12.95 -4.07
C LYS A 23 -3.87 12.65 -3.62
N ILE A 24 -3.22 13.66 -3.08
CA ILE A 24 -1.98 13.55 -2.30
C ILE A 24 -2.35 13.77 -0.84
N SER A 25 -1.86 12.89 0.03
CA SER A 25 -2.16 12.95 1.47
C SER A 25 -0.88 12.85 2.28
N CYS A 26 -0.76 13.70 3.31
CA CYS A 26 0.34 13.71 4.27
C CYS A 26 -0.15 13.32 5.65
N LEU A 27 0.60 12.46 6.35
CA LEU A 27 0.29 12.05 7.71
C LEU A 27 1.55 12.14 8.58
N ILE A 28 1.42 12.81 9.72
CA ILE A 28 2.47 12.96 10.73
C ILE A 28 2.06 12.18 11.96
N GLY A 29 2.93 11.31 12.47
CA GLY A 29 2.62 10.52 13.64
C GLY A 29 3.84 10.14 14.47
N THR A 30 3.57 9.59 15.65
CA THR A 30 4.58 9.14 16.60
C THR A 30 4.14 7.84 17.26
N SER A 31 5.10 6.98 17.60
CA SER A 31 4.82 5.79 18.40
C SER A 31 4.54 6.14 19.85
N VAL A 32 3.46 5.62 20.39
CA VAL A 32 3.17 5.68 21.83
C VAL A 32 3.58 4.33 22.43
N LYS A 33 4.42 4.37 23.47
CA LYS A 33 4.80 3.17 24.22
C LYS A 33 3.62 2.75 25.09
N SER A 34 2.88 1.76 24.65
CA SER A 34 1.95 0.97 25.45
C SER A 34 2.28 -0.51 25.26
N ASN A 35 1.57 -1.42 25.92
CA ASN A 35 1.78 -2.87 25.74
C ASN A 35 1.63 -3.31 24.27
N ASP A 36 0.82 -2.56 23.48
CA ASP A 36 0.78 -2.66 22.02
C ASP A 36 1.32 -1.37 21.40
N ILE A 37 2.03 -1.48 20.28
CA ILE A 37 2.54 -0.32 19.54
C ILE A 37 1.35 0.43 18.96
N GLN A 38 0.91 1.47 19.68
CA GLN A 38 -0.11 2.39 19.18
C GLN A 38 0.56 3.59 18.52
N ILE A 39 0.03 4.01 17.40
CA ILE A 39 0.54 5.15 16.64
C ILE A 39 -0.43 6.30 16.79
N LYS A 40 0.05 7.38 17.43
CA LYS A 40 -0.72 8.62 17.57
C LYS A 40 -0.48 9.52 16.36
N VAL A 41 -1.56 9.91 15.70
CA VAL A 41 -1.53 10.91 14.65
C VAL A 41 -1.42 12.30 15.26
N LEU A 42 -0.52 13.11 14.74
CA LEU A 42 -0.23 14.50 15.14
C LEU A 42 -0.70 15.51 14.10
N GLY A 43 -0.62 15.16 12.81
CA GLY A 43 -1.03 16.02 11.71
C GLY A 43 -1.53 15.20 10.52
N PHE A 44 -2.50 15.75 9.82
CA PHE A 44 -3.07 15.20 8.59
C PHE A 44 -3.37 16.34 7.63
N GLY A 45 -2.99 16.16 6.38
CA GLY A 45 -3.32 17.07 5.29
C GLY A 45 -3.63 16.30 4.01
N GLN A 46 -4.49 16.86 3.19
CA GLN A 46 -4.89 16.26 1.92
C GLN A 46 -5.21 17.33 0.89
N HIS A 47 -4.75 17.12 -0.33
CA HIS A 47 -5.04 17.99 -1.46
C HIS A 47 -5.37 17.16 -2.70
N ALA A 48 -6.22 17.69 -3.60
CA ALA A 48 -6.47 17.09 -4.89
C ALA A 48 -5.15 16.96 -5.67
N SER A 49 -4.91 15.80 -6.27
CA SER A 49 -3.72 15.54 -7.06
C SER A 49 -3.81 16.21 -8.42
N SER A 50 -2.69 16.78 -8.86
CA SER A 50 -2.55 17.31 -10.20
C SER A 50 -1.16 16.99 -10.73
N GLY A 51 -1.04 16.68 -12.03
CA GLY A 51 0.23 16.35 -12.66
C GLY A 51 0.69 14.91 -12.46
N ILE A 52 -0.19 14.01 -12.01
CA ILE A 52 0.05 12.56 -11.93
C ILE A 52 -0.94 11.85 -12.86
N SER A 53 -0.45 10.85 -13.57
CA SER A 53 -1.27 9.94 -14.38
C SER A 53 -0.65 8.54 -14.34
N ASN A 54 -1.47 7.51 -14.11
CA ASN A 54 -1.03 6.12 -13.96
C ASN A 54 0.13 5.95 -12.96
N GLY A 55 0.12 6.74 -11.86
CA GLY A 55 1.17 6.75 -10.84
C GLY A 55 2.49 7.36 -11.30
N LEU A 56 2.52 8.04 -12.44
CA LEU A 56 3.69 8.69 -13.02
C LEU A 56 3.56 10.21 -12.89
N VAL A 57 4.66 10.88 -12.56
CA VAL A 57 4.74 12.35 -12.60
C VAL A 57 4.77 12.79 -14.07
N VAL A 58 3.68 13.45 -14.52
CA VAL A 58 3.54 13.99 -15.87
C VAL A 58 3.71 15.51 -15.90
N ASN A 59 3.54 16.19 -14.75
CA ASN A 59 3.84 17.61 -14.59
C ASN A 59 4.42 17.87 -13.20
N MET A 60 5.73 18.17 -13.19
CA MET A 60 6.52 18.31 -11.96
C MET A 60 6.00 19.40 -11.03
N ASN A 61 5.70 20.60 -11.58
CA ASN A 61 5.27 21.76 -10.78
C ASN A 61 3.89 21.56 -10.17
N GLN A 62 2.97 20.92 -10.90
CA GLN A 62 1.62 20.63 -10.39
C GLN A 62 1.69 19.62 -9.23
N VAL A 63 2.51 18.56 -9.38
CA VAL A 63 2.71 17.58 -8.30
C VAL A 63 3.33 18.24 -7.07
N ALA A 64 4.39 19.04 -7.25
CA ALA A 64 5.04 19.76 -6.14
C ALA A 64 4.04 20.66 -5.41
N ASN A 65 3.21 21.42 -6.14
CA ASN A 65 2.17 22.26 -5.53
C ASN A 65 1.14 21.44 -4.72
N SER A 66 0.71 20.30 -5.24
CA SER A 66 -0.24 19.42 -4.53
C SER A 66 0.41 18.80 -3.28
N ILE A 67 1.69 18.43 -3.34
CA ILE A 67 2.47 17.96 -2.18
C ILE A 67 2.58 19.07 -1.13
N ALA A 68 3.01 20.28 -1.54
CA ALA A 68 3.22 21.39 -0.64
C ALA A 68 1.96 21.72 0.18
N ARG A 69 0.78 21.77 -0.47
CA ARG A 69 -0.48 22.03 0.21
C ARG A 69 -0.88 20.95 1.20
N ALA A 70 -0.74 19.67 0.81
CA ALA A 70 -1.03 18.55 1.70
C ALA A 70 -0.08 18.53 2.92
N VAL A 71 1.17 18.92 2.72
CA VAL A 71 2.18 19.03 3.79
C VAL A 71 1.86 20.22 4.71
N GLU A 72 1.54 21.39 4.14
CA GLU A 72 1.18 22.61 4.89
C GLU A 72 0.01 22.35 5.84
N ASP A 73 -1.06 21.69 5.36
CA ASP A 73 -2.20 21.32 6.20
C ASP A 73 -1.80 20.38 7.34
N ALA A 74 -0.93 19.39 7.06
CA ALA A 74 -0.45 18.45 8.07
C ALA A 74 0.46 19.13 9.12
N GLU A 75 1.35 20.05 8.69
CA GLU A 75 2.21 20.84 9.58
C GLU A 75 1.40 21.80 10.46
N ASN A 76 0.40 22.47 9.88
CA ASN A 76 -0.51 23.36 10.61
C ASN A 76 -1.23 22.60 11.73
N MET A 77 -1.74 21.40 11.45
CA MET A 77 -2.38 20.55 12.46
C MET A 77 -1.39 20.05 13.51
N ALA A 78 -0.16 19.69 13.10
CA ALA A 78 0.88 19.18 14.01
C ALA A 78 1.53 20.29 14.87
N GLY A 79 1.56 21.54 14.37
CA GLY A 79 2.16 22.70 15.03
C GLY A 79 3.68 22.81 14.86
N PHE A 80 4.28 22.09 13.92
CA PHE A 80 5.72 22.14 13.62
C PHE A 80 6.04 21.75 12.18
N PRO A 81 7.14 22.29 11.59
CA PRO A 81 7.58 21.92 10.25
C PRO A 81 8.28 20.57 10.22
N ILE A 82 8.17 19.88 9.07
CA ILE A 82 8.82 18.60 8.78
C ILE A 82 9.98 18.79 7.80
N LYS A 83 10.85 17.76 7.70
CA LYS A 83 11.98 17.76 6.75
C LYS A 83 12.08 16.48 5.94
N ASN A 84 11.81 15.35 6.57
CA ASN A 84 11.99 14.04 5.99
C ASN A 84 10.66 13.32 5.86
N VAL A 85 10.47 12.61 4.76
CA VAL A 85 9.22 11.92 4.46
C VAL A 85 9.47 10.52 3.90
N VAL A 86 8.56 9.61 4.19
CA VAL A 86 8.46 8.31 3.53
C VAL A 86 7.35 8.38 2.50
N CYS A 87 7.62 7.99 1.25
CA CYS A 87 6.66 8.10 0.16
C CYS A 87 6.11 6.74 -0.27
N SER A 88 4.85 6.71 -0.72
CA SER A 88 4.27 5.58 -1.43
C SER A 88 4.88 5.43 -2.82
N LEU A 89 4.87 4.20 -3.34
CA LEU A 89 5.17 3.89 -4.72
C LEU A 89 4.09 2.98 -5.28
N ALA A 90 3.17 3.53 -6.07
CA ALA A 90 2.10 2.79 -6.74
C ALA A 90 2.42 2.53 -8.22
N GLY A 91 2.98 3.54 -8.90
CA GLY A 91 3.33 3.48 -10.32
C GLY A 91 4.59 2.68 -10.61
N GLY A 92 4.82 2.37 -11.92
CA GLY A 92 6.04 1.76 -12.41
C GLY A 92 6.16 0.27 -12.15
N ARG A 93 5.07 -0.41 -11.84
CA ARG A 93 5.04 -1.86 -11.62
C ARG A 93 6.12 -2.33 -10.64
N PRO A 94 6.02 -1.98 -9.34
CA PRO A 94 6.97 -2.48 -8.36
C PRO A 94 7.05 -4.01 -8.41
N ILE A 95 8.25 -4.55 -8.39
CA ILE A 95 8.48 -6.00 -8.52
C ILE A 95 8.85 -6.57 -7.17
N THR A 96 8.19 -7.66 -6.78
CA THR A 96 8.60 -8.48 -5.64
C THR A 96 9.02 -9.87 -6.11
N LYS A 97 10.19 -10.33 -5.68
CA LYS A 97 10.72 -11.66 -5.98
C LYS A 97 11.11 -12.37 -4.70
N VAL A 98 10.81 -13.66 -4.62
CA VAL A 98 11.31 -14.52 -3.57
C VAL A 98 12.51 -15.29 -4.11
N ILE A 99 13.66 -15.11 -3.45
CA ILE A 99 14.92 -15.78 -3.83
C ILE A 99 15.36 -16.68 -2.68
N ARG A 100 15.72 -17.92 -3.02
CA ARG A 100 16.25 -18.88 -2.08
C ARG A 100 17.76 -18.78 -2.00
N ASN A 101 18.26 -18.33 -0.85
CA ASN A 101 19.68 -18.28 -0.54
C ASN A 101 20.11 -19.51 0.25
N LYS A 102 21.30 -20.05 -0.08
CA LYS A 102 21.90 -21.18 0.63
C LYS A 102 23.29 -20.81 1.13
N LEU A 103 23.57 -21.12 2.40
CA LEU A 103 24.87 -20.92 3.04
C LEU A 103 25.35 -22.24 3.66
N LYS A 104 26.57 -22.65 3.34
CA LYS A 104 27.23 -23.78 4.01
C LYS A 104 27.74 -23.35 5.38
N ILE A 105 27.46 -24.13 6.40
CA ILE A 105 27.88 -23.88 7.80
C ILE A 105 29.16 -24.63 8.10
N ASN A 106 30.26 -23.92 8.39
CA ASN A 106 31.56 -24.53 8.56
C ASN A 106 31.79 -25.14 9.96
N ASN A 107 31.07 -24.64 10.97
CA ASN A 107 31.26 -25.04 12.36
C ASN A 107 30.19 -26.02 12.89
N GLY A 108 29.37 -26.58 12.00
CA GLY A 108 28.29 -27.51 12.33
C GLY A 108 27.15 -26.90 13.18
N LYS A 109 27.27 -25.67 13.66
CA LYS A 109 26.26 -24.97 14.45
C LYS A 109 26.02 -23.59 13.89
N ILE A 110 24.77 -23.28 13.63
CA ILE A 110 24.35 -21.98 13.07
C ILE A 110 24.48 -20.89 14.14
N ILE A 111 25.21 -19.83 13.81
CA ILE A 111 25.40 -18.66 14.66
C ILE A 111 24.81 -17.41 14.01
N LYS A 112 24.66 -16.35 14.80
CA LYS A 112 24.08 -15.08 14.32
C LYS A 112 24.78 -14.52 13.07
N SER A 113 26.10 -14.67 12.95
CA SER A 113 26.82 -14.20 11.76
C SER A 113 26.45 -14.96 10.48
N ASP A 114 26.08 -16.23 10.58
CA ASP A 114 25.70 -17.03 9.42
C ASP A 114 24.31 -16.61 8.93
N LEU A 115 23.39 -16.30 9.86
CA LEU A 115 22.12 -15.67 9.50
C LEU A 115 22.35 -14.35 8.76
N ALA A 116 23.22 -13.48 9.26
CA ALA A 116 23.53 -12.23 8.58
C ALA A 116 24.17 -12.43 7.20
N LYS A 117 24.98 -13.48 7.01
CA LYS A 117 25.57 -13.82 5.69
C LYS A 117 24.51 -14.31 4.71
N VAL A 118 23.64 -15.27 5.11
CA VAL A 118 22.64 -15.82 4.20
C VAL A 118 21.64 -14.76 3.73
N LEU A 119 21.30 -13.78 4.60
CA LEU A 119 20.44 -12.66 4.25
C LEU A 119 21.06 -11.68 3.24
N LYS A 120 22.41 -11.70 3.11
CA LYS A 120 23.14 -10.80 2.20
C LYS A 120 23.50 -11.41 0.84
N ILE A 121 23.42 -12.71 0.65
CA ILE A 121 23.95 -13.40 -0.53
C ILE A 121 23.50 -12.75 -1.84
N ASN A 122 22.22 -12.48 -2.02
CA ASN A 122 21.65 -11.89 -3.25
C ASN A 122 21.13 -10.45 -3.06
N SER A 123 21.52 -9.77 -1.96
CA SER A 123 21.09 -8.37 -1.75
C SER A 123 21.69 -7.40 -2.78
N SER A 124 22.72 -7.81 -3.52
CA SER A 124 23.36 -7.06 -4.60
C SER A 124 22.84 -7.41 -5.99
N GLU A 125 21.84 -8.31 -6.13
CA GLU A 125 21.24 -8.60 -7.44
C GLU A 125 20.63 -7.33 -8.02
N GLN A 126 21.22 -6.86 -9.13
CA GLN A 126 20.77 -5.65 -9.81
C GLN A 126 19.79 -6.05 -10.92
N ILE A 127 18.54 -5.64 -10.77
CA ILE A 127 17.60 -5.64 -11.88
C ILE A 127 17.80 -4.32 -12.64
N SER A 128 18.05 -4.40 -13.96
CA SER A 128 18.20 -3.21 -14.81
C SER A 128 17.00 -2.26 -14.58
N ASN A 129 17.28 -0.96 -14.46
CA ASN A 129 16.32 0.11 -14.21
C ASN A 129 15.54 0.06 -12.88
N TYR A 130 15.78 -0.94 -12.02
CA TYR A 130 15.14 -1.03 -10.72
C TYR A 130 16.13 -0.81 -9.56
N LYS A 131 15.61 -0.33 -8.43
CA LYS A 131 16.34 -0.17 -7.17
C LYS A 131 15.71 -1.04 -6.10
N LEU A 132 16.53 -1.75 -5.33
CA LEU A 132 16.07 -2.49 -4.16
C LEU A 132 15.52 -1.53 -3.11
N LEU A 133 14.27 -1.76 -2.70
CA LEU A 133 13.56 -1.00 -1.66
C LEU A 133 13.62 -1.70 -0.31
N SER A 134 13.37 -3.01 -0.30
CA SER A 134 13.41 -3.82 0.91
C SER A 134 13.80 -5.26 0.61
N SER A 135 14.38 -5.93 1.60
CA SER A 135 14.59 -7.38 1.59
C SER A 135 14.24 -7.94 2.96
N THR A 136 13.40 -8.96 3.00
CA THR A 136 12.85 -9.50 4.24
C THR A 136 12.83 -11.03 4.20
N PRO A 137 13.34 -11.72 5.25
CA PRO A 137 13.27 -13.17 5.31
C PRO A 137 11.84 -13.64 5.52
N ILE A 138 11.42 -14.68 4.78
CA ILE A 138 10.09 -15.29 4.85
C ILE A 138 10.13 -16.59 5.63
N ARG A 139 11.13 -17.43 5.32
CA ARG A 139 11.26 -18.79 5.87
C ARG A 139 12.72 -19.20 5.95
N PHE A 140 13.03 -20.02 6.93
CA PHE A 140 14.33 -20.68 7.05
C PHE A 140 14.19 -22.20 6.96
N PHE A 141 15.22 -22.83 6.39
CA PHE A 141 15.32 -24.28 6.34
C PHE A 141 16.76 -24.69 6.68
N ILE A 142 16.91 -25.86 7.25
CA ILE A 142 18.21 -26.50 7.52
C ILE A 142 18.31 -27.81 6.74
N ASP A 143 19.51 -28.17 6.34
CA ASP A 143 19.87 -29.41 5.62
C ASP A 143 18.87 -29.82 4.54
N ASN A 144 18.19 -30.95 4.68
CA ASN A 144 17.24 -31.51 3.69
C ASN A 144 15.89 -30.79 3.60
N ASN A 145 15.88 -29.43 3.65
CA ASN A 145 14.69 -28.59 3.63
C ASN A 145 13.78 -28.76 4.86
N ILE A 146 14.34 -29.04 6.03
CA ILE A 146 13.60 -29.03 7.29
C ILE A 146 13.29 -27.57 7.64
N TYR A 147 12.00 -27.23 7.69
CA TYR A 147 11.55 -25.90 8.08
C TYR A 147 11.86 -25.60 9.54
N VAL A 148 12.38 -24.41 9.81
CA VAL A 148 12.67 -23.91 11.16
C VAL A 148 12.26 -22.45 11.28
N GLU A 149 11.67 -22.08 12.41
CA GLU A 149 11.31 -20.68 12.67
C GLU A 149 12.57 -19.85 13.02
N ASN A 150 13.39 -20.37 13.93
CA ASN A 150 14.64 -19.73 14.33
C ASN A 150 15.81 -20.71 14.15
N PRO A 151 16.70 -20.50 13.17
CA PRO A 151 17.81 -21.40 12.92
C PRO A 151 18.99 -21.22 13.89
N ILE A 152 19.05 -20.13 14.66
CA ILE A 152 20.20 -19.80 15.53
C ILE A 152 20.33 -20.85 16.63
N GLY A 153 21.53 -21.41 16.74
CA GLY A 153 21.87 -22.44 17.77
C GLY A 153 21.59 -23.86 17.31
N MET A 154 20.95 -24.09 16.17
CA MET A 154 20.73 -25.44 15.62
C MET A 154 21.99 -26.00 14.96
N ASN A 155 22.15 -27.31 15.03
CA ASN A 155 23.22 -28.01 14.31
C ASN A 155 22.77 -28.31 12.89
N SER A 156 23.58 -27.95 11.91
CA SER A 156 23.27 -28.13 10.48
C SER A 156 24.52 -27.86 9.64
N ASP A 157 24.60 -28.53 8.50
CA ASP A 157 25.63 -28.26 7.49
C ASP A 157 25.22 -27.13 6.53
N ASN A 158 23.94 -26.88 6.39
CA ASN A 158 23.43 -25.87 5.46
C ASN A 158 22.28 -25.05 6.09
N LEU A 159 22.36 -23.74 5.94
CA LEU A 159 21.27 -22.80 6.22
C LEU A 159 20.70 -22.30 4.89
N ILE A 160 19.40 -22.43 4.74
CA ILE A 160 18.64 -21.93 3.58
C ILE A 160 17.64 -20.88 4.06
N ALA A 161 17.54 -19.78 3.33
CA ALA A 161 16.57 -18.72 3.61
C ALA A 161 15.82 -18.35 2.33
N ASP A 162 14.50 -18.35 2.37
CA ASP A 162 13.66 -17.73 1.36
C ASP A 162 13.49 -16.25 1.74
N ILE A 163 13.90 -15.34 0.85
CA ILE A 163 13.94 -13.90 1.12
C ILE A 163 13.08 -13.20 0.05
N SER A 164 12.18 -12.34 0.51
CA SER A 164 11.43 -11.43 -0.35
C SER A 164 12.25 -10.18 -0.64
N TYR A 165 12.50 -9.90 -1.90
CA TYR A 165 13.14 -8.68 -2.39
C TYR A 165 12.13 -7.85 -3.15
N THR A 166 11.95 -6.58 -2.74
CA THR A 166 11.04 -5.63 -3.39
C THR A 166 11.84 -4.54 -4.08
N TYR A 167 11.51 -4.27 -5.33
CA TYR A 167 12.20 -3.31 -6.19
C TYR A 167 11.22 -2.28 -6.75
N GLY A 168 11.69 -1.03 -6.88
CA GLY A 168 10.97 0.07 -7.52
C GLY A 168 11.72 0.60 -8.74
N ASP A 169 11.00 1.12 -9.73
CA ASP A 169 11.58 1.75 -10.92
C ASP A 169 12.37 3.01 -10.55
N LYS A 170 13.64 3.08 -11.01
CA LYS A 170 14.57 4.17 -10.66
C LYS A 170 14.14 5.53 -11.23
N ALA A 171 13.56 5.55 -12.44
CA ALA A 171 13.19 6.81 -13.11
C ALA A 171 11.98 7.43 -12.42
N ILE A 172 10.98 6.60 -12.09
CA ILE A 172 9.78 7.03 -11.39
C ILE A 172 10.13 7.55 -9.99
N MET A 173 10.94 6.80 -9.26
CA MET A 173 11.40 7.22 -7.94
C MET A 173 12.16 8.55 -7.98
N LYS A 174 13.02 8.77 -8.99
CA LYS A 174 13.75 10.03 -9.17
C LYS A 174 12.79 11.20 -9.41
N ASN A 175 11.76 11.02 -10.25
CA ASN A 175 10.77 12.07 -10.51
C ASN A 175 9.98 12.42 -9.24
N ILE A 176 9.60 11.43 -8.43
CA ILE A 176 8.94 11.68 -7.13
C ILE A 176 9.89 12.41 -6.17
N VAL A 177 11.17 11.99 -6.08
CA VAL A 177 12.18 12.68 -5.26
C VAL A 177 12.29 14.14 -5.68
N SER A 178 12.42 14.41 -6.98
CA SER A 178 12.55 15.80 -7.49
C SER A 178 11.31 16.65 -7.15
N ALA A 179 10.09 16.08 -7.23
CA ALA A 179 8.87 16.81 -6.84
C ALA A 179 8.83 17.12 -5.34
N VAL A 180 9.28 16.19 -4.49
CA VAL A 180 9.37 16.37 -3.02
C VAL A 180 10.44 17.37 -2.65
N GLU A 181 11.60 17.36 -3.33
CA GLU A 181 12.70 18.32 -3.12
C GLU A 181 12.32 19.75 -3.48
N LEU A 182 11.45 19.96 -4.48
CA LEU A 182 10.87 21.29 -4.77
C LEU A 182 10.03 21.84 -3.60
N CYS A 183 9.56 21.00 -2.71
CA CYS A 183 8.87 21.38 -1.47
C CYS A 183 9.83 21.51 -0.27
N HIS A 184 11.15 21.56 -0.49
CA HIS A 184 12.19 21.60 0.56
C HIS A 184 12.18 20.40 1.51
N LEU A 185 11.69 19.24 1.05
CA LEU A 185 11.62 17.99 1.79
C LEU A 185 12.61 16.97 1.22
N SER A 186 12.99 15.99 2.04
CA SER A 186 13.86 14.89 1.65
C SER A 186 13.14 13.55 1.78
N VAL A 187 13.24 12.69 0.76
CA VAL A 187 12.66 11.35 0.79
C VAL A 187 13.62 10.38 1.50
N GLU A 188 13.20 9.83 2.65
CA GLU A 188 14.01 8.84 3.40
C GLU A 188 13.95 7.46 2.74
N LYS A 189 12.76 7.00 2.39
CA LYS A 189 12.52 5.70 1.75
C LYS A 189 11.21 5.67 0.99
N PHE A 190 11.08 4.70 0.10
CA PHE A 190 9.84 4.35 -0.57
C PHE A 190 9.29 3.04 -0.03
N ILE A 191 7.96 2.96 0.06
CA ILE A 191 7.23 1.74 0.38
C ILE A 191 6.18 1.54 -0.71
N ILE A 192 6.09 0.34 -1.26
CA ILE A 192 5.08 0.03 -2.29
C ILE A 192 3.68 0.03 -1.69
N SER A 193 2.70 0.58 -2.45
CA SER A 193 1.33 0.75 -1.95
C SER A 193 0.69 -0.54 -1.42
N PRO A 194 0.77 -1.71 -2.06
CA PRO A 194 0.16 -2.92 -1.50
C PRO A 194 0.83 -3.40 -0.20
N GLN A 195 2.14 -3.13 -0.01
CA GLN A 195 2.80 -3.44 1.26
C GLN A 195 2.30 -2.54 2.40
N ALA A 196 2.14 -1.25 2.10
CA ALA A 196 1.57 -0.29 3.04
C ALA A 196 0.11 -0.62 3.37
N SER A 197 -0.74 -0.77 2.34
CA SER A 197 -2.16 -1.07 2.52
C SER A 197 -2.39 -2.36 3.31
N GLY A 198 -1.59 -3.41 3.06
CA GLY A 198 -1.63 -4.65 3.83
C GLY A 198 -1.25 -4.46 5.30
N ALA A 199 -0.26 -3.62 5.60
CA ALA A 199 0.17 -3.37 6.97
C ALA A 199 -0.90 -2.68 7.83
N SER A 200 -1.74 -1.82 7.24
CA SER A 200 -2.79 -1.10 7.94
C SER A 200 -4.13 -1.81 7.99
N THR A 201 -4.41 -2.71 7.05
CA THR A 201 -5.75 -3.29 6.89
C THR A 201 -5.85 -4.74 7.31
N MET A 202 -4.73 -5.46 7.38
CA MET A 202 -4.70 -6.87 7.75
C MET A 202 -4.21 -7.06 9.18
N VAL A 203 -4.88 -7.91 9.94
CA VAL A 203 -4.32 -8.44 11.18
C VAL A 203 -3.17 -9.41 10.86
N ARG A 204 -2.28 -9.62 11.85
CA ARG A 204 -1.09 -10.44 11.66
C ARG A 204 -1.41 -11.86 11.18
N ASP A 205 -2.44 -12.49 11.76
CA ASP A 205 -2.83 -13.85 11.38
C ASP A 205 -3.27 -13.96 9.92
N GLU A 206 -3.93 -12.94 9.37
CA GLU A 206 -4.28 -12.92 7.94
C GLU A 206 -3.01 -12.88 7.07
N ARG A 207 -2.03 -12.02 7.41
CA ARG A 207 -0.76 -11.97 6.68
C ARG A 207 0.08 -13.24 6.85
N LYS A 208 0.01 -13.88 8.02
CA LYS A 208 0.74 -15.12 8.31
C LYS A 208 0.18 -16.31 7.51
N ASN A 209 -1.14 -16.45 7.50
CA ASN A 209 -1.83 -17.61 6.92
C ASN A 209 -2.08 -17.52 5.42
N GLY A 210 -1.73 -16.39 4.81
CA GLY A 210 -1.92 -16.12 3.39
C GLY A 210 -3.15 -15.26 3.12
N ALA A 211 -2.90 -14.05 2.60
CA ALA A 211 -3.93 -13.10 2.20
C ALA A 211 -3.52 -12.32 0.96
N ILE A 212 -4.50 -11.89 0.19
CA ILE A 212 -4.32 -11.00 -0.96
C ILE A 212 -4.89 -9.63 -0.57
N ILE A 213 -4.13 -8.56 -0.82
CA ILE A 213 -4.63 -7.19 -0.83
C ILE A 213 -4.86 -6.75 -2.27
N ILE A 214 -5.99 -6.13 -2.53
CA ILE A 214 -6.32 -5.47 -3.78
C ILE A 214 -6.66 -4.03 -3.44
N ASP A 215 -5.79 -3.11 -3.82
CA ASP A 215 -5.97 -1.66 -3.59
C ASP A 215 -6.53 -1.05 -4.88
N LEU A 216 -7.82 -0.72 -4.83
CA LEU A 216 -8.59 -0.19 -5.94
C LEU A 216 -8.43 1.34 -5.97
N GLY A 217 -7.38 1.82 -6.64
CA GLY A 217 -7.10 3.23 -6.82
C GLY A 217 -7.94 3.88 -7.93
N GLU A 218 -7.59 5.12 -8.29
CA GLU A 218 -8.25 5.85 -9.38
C GLU A 218 -7.82 5.34 -10.75
N ASP A 219 -6.50 5.38 -11.05
CA ASP A 219 -5.95 4.95 -12.34
C ASP A 219 -5.36 3.54 -12.26
N ILE A 220 -4.99 3.10 -11.07
CA ILE A 220 -4.23 1.87 -10.84
C ILE A 220 -4.93 1.01 -9.81
N THR A 221 -5.00 -0.29 -10.10
CA THR A 221 -5.30 -1.32 -9.12
C THR A 221 -4.00 -2.03 -8.75
N SER A 222 -3.61 -1.96 -7.48
CA SER A 222 -2.41 -2.61 -6.95
C SER A 222 -2.74 -3.91 -6.25
N ILE A 223 -1.88 -4.91 -6.43
CA ILE A 223 -2.06 -6.27 -5.89
C ILE A 223 -0.87 -6.59 -5.00
N GLY A 224 -1.13 -7.17 -3.84
CA GLY A 224 -0.10 -7.74 -2.97
C GLY A 224 -0.53 -9.10 -2.43
N VAL A 225 0.40 -10.05 -2.37
CA VAL A 225 0.18 -11.35 -1.75
C VAL A 225 1.09 -11.47 -0.54
N PHE A 226 0.50 -11.80 0.60
CA PHE A 226 1.19 -11.97 1.87
C PHE A 226 1.19 -13.42 2.28
N ILE A 227 2.33 -13.94 2.74
CA ILE A 227 2.51 -15.25 3.38
C ILE A 227 3.58 -15.09 4.45
N ASN A 228 3.40 -15.71 5.61
CA ASN A 228 4.32 -15.61 6.74
C ASN A 228 4.63 -14.16 7.16
N ASP A 229 3.57 -13.32 7.19
CA ASP A 229 3.62 -11.89 7.57
C ASP A 229 4.36 -10.97 6.57
N GLU A 230 4.89 -11.49 5.45
CA GLU A 230 5.67 -10.74 4.48
C GLU A 230 5.04 -10.76 3.08
N ILE A 231 5.25 -9.68 2.33
CA ILE A 231 4.80 -9.61 0.94
C ILE A 231 5.71 -10.46 0.06
N ILE A 232 5.12 -11.44 -0.62
CA ILE A 232 5.85 -12.35 -1.51
C ILE A 232 5.67 -12.02 -2.98
N PHE A 233 4.66 -11.24 -3.29
CA PHE A 233 4.37 -10.77 -4.64
C PHE A 233 3.69 -9.42 -4.60
N SER A 234 4.04 -8.56 -5.57
CA SER A 234 3.32 -7.33 -5.87
C SER A 234 3.25 -7.11 -7.38
N ASP A 235 2.14 -6.56 -7.84
CA ASP A 235 1.95 -6.07 -9.21
C ASP A 235 0.98 -4.88 -9.20
N SER A 236 0.89 -4.17 -10.31
CA SER A 236 -0.06 -3.10 -10.55
C SER A 236 -0.66 -3.19 -11.94
N ILE A 237 -1.94 -2.91 -12.04
CA ILE A 237 -2.72 -2.91 -13.27
C ILE A 237 -3.14 -1.48 -13.54
N PRO A 238 -2.89 -0.90 -14.74
CA PRO A 238 -3.24 0.48 -15.07
C PRO A 238 -4.74 0.61 -15.40
N VAL A 239 -5.59 0.12 -14.51
CA VAL A 239 -7.05 0.24 -14.57
C VAL A 239 -7.56 0.47 -13.15
N GLY A 240 -8.49 1.42 -12.99
CA GLY A 240 -9.07 1.78 -11.69
C GLY A 240 -10.38 2.56 -11.83
N GLY A 241 -10.72 3.31 -10.80
CA GLY A 241 -12.00 4.00 -10.66
C GLY A 241 -12.32 5.02 -11.76
N VAL A 242 -11.30 5.67 -12.35
CA VAL A 242 -11.47 6.63 -13.45
C VAL A 242 -12.01 5.97 -14.72
N HIS A 243 -11.69 4.69 -14.94
CA HIS A 243 -12.20 3.95 -16.08
C HIS A 243 -13.70 3.69 -15.94
N ILE A 244 -14.19 3.42 -14.72
CA ILE A 244 -15.63 3.35 -14.40
C ILE A 244 -16.30 4.70 -14.68
N THR A 245 -15.68 5.80 -14.24
CA THR A 245 -16.19 7.16 -14.49
C THR A 245 -16.26 7.45 -15.98
N SER A 246 -15.23 7.06 -16.74
CA SER A 246 -15.19 7.23 -18.21
C SER A 246 -16.30 6.42 -18.91
N ASP A 247 -16.61 5.23 -18.42
CA ASP A 247 -17.73 4.44 -18.96
C ASP A 247 -19.07 5.08 -18.65
N ILE A 248 -19.24 5.68 -17.46
CA ILE A 248 -20.45 6.46 -17.11
C ILE A 248 -20.57 7.69 -18.01
N VAL A 249 -19.49 8.42 -18.25
CA VAL A 249 -19.46 9.56 -19.19
C VAL A 249 -19.97 9.14 -20.56
N ARG A 250 -19.46 8.03 -21.10
CA ARG A 250 -19.84 7.52 -22.43
C ARG A 250 -21.28 6.97 -22.46
N GLY A 251 -21.66 6.24 -21.42
CA GLY A 251 -22.94 5.55 -21.36
C GLY A 251 -24.13 6.49 -21.08
N LEU A 252 -23.90 7.58 -20.33
CA LEU A 252 -24.96 8.52 -19.94
C LEU A 252 -24.84 9.88 -20.59
N GLY A 253 -23.77 10.20 -21.32
CA GLY A 253 -23.53 11.53 -21.86
C GLY A 253 -23.31 12.62 -20.81
N ALA A 254 -22.83 12.25 -19.62
CA ALA A 254 -22.60 13.18 -18.52
C ALA A 254 -21.21 13.83 -18.61
N LYS A 255 -21.00 14.98 -17.93
CA LYS A 255 -19.65 15.50 -17.73
C LYS A 255 -18.86 14.62 -16.74
N SER A 256 -17.52 14.60 -16.88
CA SER A 256 -16.65 13.76 -16.04
C SER A 256 -16.84 14.01 -14.55
N GLU A 257 -16.95 15.28 -14.13
CA GLU A 257 -17.17 15.64 -12.73
C GLU A 257 -18.53 15.15 -12.20
N ASP A 258 -19.56 15.21 -13.01
CA ASP A 258 -20.91 14.77 -12.64
C ASP A 258 -20.99 13.23 -12.66
N ALA A 259 -20.35 12.56 -13.62
CA ALA A 259 -20.21 11.11 -13.66
C ALA A 259 -19.51 10.56 -12.41
N GLU A 260 -18.44 11.24 -11.94
CA GLU A 260 -17.76 10.87 -10.69
C GLU A 260 -18.67 11.03 -9.48
N LYS A 261 -19.42 12.15 -9.38
CA LYS A 261 -20.40 12.36 -8.30
C LYS A 261 -21.50 11.29 -8.30
N ILE A 262 -22.02 10.96 -9.47
CA ILE A 262 -23.07 9.94 -9.64
C ILE A 262 -22.53 8.56 -9.23
N LYS A 263 -21.31 8.21 -9.65
CA LYS A 263 -20.64 6.98 -9.24
C LYS A 263 -20.53 6.89 -7.72
N ILE A 264 -20.11 7.98 -7.06
CA ILE A 264 -19.93 8.00 -5.59
C ILE A 264 -21.26 7.90 -4.86
N LEU A 265 -22.29 8.63 -5.32
CA LEU A 265 -23.57 8.73 -4.62
C LEU A 265 -24.47 7.52 -4.85
N TYR A 266 -24.54 7.03 -6.08
CA TYR A 266 -25.52 6.02 -6.52
C TYR A 266 -24.92 4.75 -7.06
N GLY A 267 -23.59 4.73 -7.32
CA GLY A 267 -22.91 3.60 -7.94
C GLY A 267 -23.00 2.32 -7.11
N SER A 268 -23.22 1.20 -7.80
CA SER A 268 -23.23 -0.14 -7.24
C SER A 268 -22.60 -1.14 -8.22
N ALA A 269 -21.86 -2.13 -7.68
CA ALA A 269 -21.28 -3.20 -8.48
C ALA A 269 -22.30 -4.30 -8.84
N ILE A 270 -23.41 -4.40 -8.09
CA ILE A 270 -24.49 -5.36 -8.31
C ILE A 270 -25.82 -4.61 -8.26
N SER A 271 -26.74 -4.94 -9.17
CA SER A 271 -28.10 -4.42 -9.17
C SER A 271 -28.96 -5.18 -8.14
N ASN A 272 -29.80 -4.42 -7.44
CA ASN A 272 -30.85 -4.95 -6.58
C ASN A 272 -32.19 -4.92 -7.34
N GLU A 273 -33.14 -5.75 -6.91
CA GLU A 273 -34.50 -5.81 -7.52
C GLU A 273 -35.22 -4.44 -7.53
N THR A 274 -34.95 -3.58 -6.54
CA THR A 274 -35.55 -2.25 -6.43
C THR A 274 -34.89 -1.20 -7.33
N ASP A 275 -33.70 -1.46 -7.88
CA ASP A 275 -32.93 -0.48 -8.64
C ASP A 275 -33.58 -0.15 -10.00
N GLU A 276 -34.46 -1.02 -10.53
CA GLU A 276 -35.25 -0.77 -11.73
C GLU A 276 -36.31 0.32 -11.50
N PHE A 277 -36.84 0.40 -10.29
CA PHE A 277 -37.87 1.33 -9.87
C PHE A 277 -37.34 2.58 -9.17
N THR A 278 -36.05 2.60 -8.85
CA THR A 278 -35.39 3.73 -8.19
C THR A 278 -34.79 4.64 -9.24
N ASN A 279 -35.36 5.84 -9.40
CA ASN A 279 -34.83 6.84 -10.33
C ASN A 279 -33.78 7.72 -9.65
N ILE A 280 -32.71 8.01 -10.38
CA ILE A 280 -31.65 8.96 -10.01
C ILE A 280 -31.66 10.13 -11.00
N GLN A 281 -31.32 11.32 -10.52
CA GLN A 281 -31.13 12.49 -11.39
C GLN A 281 -29.69 12.50 -11.92
N VAL A 282 -29.59 12.55 -13.25
CA VAL A 282 -28.33 12.57 -13.95
C VAL A 282 -28.24 13.81 -14.82
N PRO A 283 -27.26 14.72 -14.57
CA PRO A 283 -26.98 15.83 -15.47
C PRO A 283 -26.36 15.29 -16.75
N ILE A 284 -27.03 15.43 -17.87
CA ILE A 284 -26.52 14.98 -19.19
C ILE A 284 -26.33 16.18 -20.10
N ILE A 285 -25.43 16.07 -21.06
CA ILE A 285 -25.26 17.05 -22.14
C ILE A 285 -26.27 16.69 -23.24
N ALA A 286 -27.23 17.57 -23.47
CA ALA A 286 -28.23 17.40 -24.53
C ALA A 286 -27.69 17.86 -25.91
N ASP A 287 -28.42 17.55 -26.97
CA ASP A 287 -28.05 17.89 -28.34
C ASP A 287 -27.88 19.40 -28.58
N ASP A 288 -28.52 20.25 -27.75
CA ASP A 288 -28.33 21.70 -27.75
C ASP A 288 -27.06 22.19 -27.04
N GLY A 289 -26.24 21.26 -26.51
CA GLY A 289 -25.01 21.54 -25.75
C GLY A 289 -25.27 22.01 -24.32
N ASN A 290 -26.51 22.11 -23.87
CA ASN A 290 -26.86 22.47 -22.50
C ASN A 290 -26.91 21.24 -21.58
N ILE A 291 -26.80 21.48 -20.26
CA ILE A 291 -26.95 20.43 -19.26
C ILE A 291 -28.41 20.34 -18.85
N HIS A 292 -28.99 19.17 -19.04
CA HIS A 292 -30.35 18.85 -18.60
C HIS A 292 -30.31 17.73 -17.57
N ASN A 293 -31.13 17.85 -16.51
CA ASN A 293 -31.28 16.78 -15.54
C ASN A 293 -32.29 15.75 -16.08
N GLN A 294 -31.80 14.53 -16.32
CA GLN A 294 -32.64 13.41 -16.74
C GLN A 294 -32.83 12.44 -15.56
N GLN A 295 -34.06 11.94 -15.43
CA GLN A 295 -34.31 10.83 -14.50
C GLN A 295 -34.06 9.51 -15.20
N LEU A 296 -33.16 8.70 -14.62
CA LEU A 296 -32.81 7.38 -15.15
C LEU A 296 -32.93 6.33 -14.03
N PRO A 297 -33.35 5.10 -14.36
CA PRO A 297 -33.30 4.00 -13.38
C PRO A 297 -31.87 3.76 -12.87
N LYS A 298 -31.73 3.57 -11.57
CA LYS A 298 -30.42 3.26 -10.96
C LYS A 298 -29.81 1.98 -11.52
N ALA A 299 -30.62 1.01 -11.94
CA ALA A 299 -30.20 -0.21 -12.62
C ALA A 299 -29.37 0.08 -13.88
N MET A 300 -29.67 1.16 -14.62
CA MET A 300 -28.91 1.57 -15.80
C MET A 300 -27.47 1.97 -15.45
N LEU A 301 -27.30 2.73 -14.35
CA LEU A 301 -25.95 3.07 -13.85
C LEU A 301 -25.18 1.82 -13.43
N THR A 302 -25.81 0.89 -12.72
CA THR A 302 -25.19 -0.38 -12.34
C THR A 302 -24.81 -1.23 -13.55
N ALA A 303 -25.62 -1.25 -14.60
CA ALA A 303 -25.32 -1.95 -15.84
C ALA A 303 -24.04 -1.41 -16.56
N ILE A 304 -23.71 -0.13 -16.35
CA ILE A 304 -22.46 0.46 -16.85
C ILE A 304 -21.27 0.12 -15.93
N ILE A 305 -21.46 0.21 -14.61
CA ILE A 305 -20.38 0.05 -13.62
C ILE A 305 -19.92 -1.42 -13.53
N LYS A 306 -20.84 -2.36 -13.50
CA LYS A 306 -20.59 -3.78 -13.25
C LYS A 306 -19.58 -4.39 -14.22
N PRO A 307 -19.70 -4.26 -15.56
CA PRO A 307 -18.76 -4.86 -16.51
C PRO A 307 -17.32 -4.39 -16.30
N ARG A 308 -17.12 -3.09 -16.01
CA ARG A 308 -15.79 -2.56 -15.73
C ARG A 308 -15.21 -3.09 -14.43
N THR A 309 -16.03 -3.25 -13.41
CA THR A 309 -15.60 -3.83 -12.13
C THR A 309 -15.23 -5.30 -12.30
N GLU A 310 -15.99 -6.05 -13.07
CA GLU A 310 -15.68 -7.45 -13.42
C GLU A 310 -14.38 -7.56 -14.21
N GLU A 311 -14.14 -6.67 -15.18
CA GLU A 311 -12.88 -6.60 -15.93
C GLU A 311 -11.67 -6.36 -15.00
N ILE A 312 -11.78 -5.43 -14.04
CA ILE A 312 -10.73 -5.21 -13.05
C ILE A 312 -10.42 -6.51 -12.30
N PHE A 313 -11.43 -7.21 -11.83
CA PHE A 313 -11.25 -8.48 -11.10
C PHE A 313 -10.70 -9.59 -12.01
N GLU A 314 -11.07 -9.62 -13.28
CA GLU A 314 -10.51 -10.55 -14.27
C GLU A 314 -9.01 -10.31 -14.48
N LEU A 315 -8.62 -9.06 -14.65
CA LEU A 315 -7.21 -8.68 -14.78
C LEU A 315 -6.40 -9.08 -13.53
N VAL A 316 -6.95 -8.84 -12.33
CA VAL A 316 -6.35 -9.30 -11.06
C VAL A 316 -6.20 -10.82 -11.04
N LYS A 317 -7.25 -11.56 -11.37
CA LYS A 317 -7.24 -13.02 -11.40
C LYS A 317 -6.21 -13.57 -12.39
N ASN A 318 -6.09 -12.95 -13.57
CA ASN A 318 -5.10 -13.32 -14.58
C ASN A 318 -3.67 -13.10 -14.07
N ARG A 319 -3.39 -12.03 -13.32
CA ARG A 319 -2.08 -11.81 -12.69
C ARG A 319 -1.75 -12.87 -11.65
N LEU A 320 -2.71 -13.23 -10.80
CA LEU A 320 -2.54 -14.27 -9.78
C LEU A 320 -2.36 -15.66 -10.41
N ASN A 321 -3.09 -15.97 -11.48
CA ASN A 321 -2.98 -17.24 -12.21
C ASN A 321 -1.61 -17.39 -12.87
N TYR A 322 -1.06 -16.33 -13.47
CA TYR A 322 0.30 -16.34 -14.03
C TYR A 322 1.35 -16.80 -13.03
N LEU A 323 1.16 -16.48 -11.76
CA LEU A 323 2.03 -16.88 -10.66
C LEU A 323 1.68 -18.25 -10.07
N LYS A 324 0.70 -18.95 -10.63
CA LYS A 324 0.15 -20.19 -10.07
C LYS A 324 -0.41 -20.02 -8.66
N ILE A 325 -0.76 -18.81 -8.28
CA ILE A 325 -1.46 -18.50 -7.03
C ILE A 325 -2.96 -18.56 -7.32
N LYS A 326 -3.62 -19.61 -6.86
CA LYS A 326 -5.07 -19.73 -6.99
C LYS A 326 -5.73 -18.98 -5.84
N PRO A 327 -6.67 -18.05 -6.10
CA PRO A 327 -7.36 -17.30 -5.04
C PRO A 327 -8.01 -18.19 -3.98
N ASN A 328 -8.52 -19.37 -4.36
CA ASN A 328 -9.10 -20.33 -3.43
C ASN A 328 -8.09 -21.08 -2.53
N GLN A 329 -6.79 -20.95 -2.81
CA GLN A 329 -5.70 -21.45 -1.95
C GLN A 329 -5.26 -20.41 -0.92
N ILE A 330 -5.74 -19.17 -1.07
CA ILE A 330 -5.52 -18.07 -0.15
C ILE A 330 -6.76 -17.90 0.71
N ASN A 331 -6.58 -17.82 2.02
CA ASN A 331 -7.69 -17.82 2.96
C ASN A 331 -8.59 -16.58 2.86
N LYS A 332 -8.06 -15.45 2.34
CA LYS A 332 -8.79 -14.18 2.36
C LYS A 332 -8.31 -13.18 1.30
N ILE A 333 -9.25 -12.43 0.75
CA ILE A 333 -8.97 -11.24 -0.07
C ILE A 333 -9.45 -10.00 0.69
N ILE A 334 -8.62 -8.97 0.71
CA ILE A 334 -8.92 -7.69 1.32
C ILE A 334 -8.96 -6.63 0.21
N LEU A 335 -10.10 -5.93 0.08
CA LEU A 335 -10.25 -4.80 -0.82
C LEU A 335 -10.04 -3.50 -0.06
N CYS A 336 -9.21 -2.61 -0.57
CA CYS A 336 -9.03 -1.26 -0.05
C CYS A 336 -8.89 -0.24 -1.18
N GLY A 337 -8.51 1.00 -0.87
CA GLY A 337 -8.50 2.09 -1.83
C GLY A 337 -9.87 2.75 -2.01
N GLY A 338 -9.91 3.80 -2.82
CA GLY A 338 -11.14 4.58 -3.08
C GLY A 338 -12.25 3.75 -3.72
N GLY A 339 -11.89 2.85 -4.65
CA GLY A 339 -12.83 1.97 -5.33
C GLY A 339 -13.50 0.95 -4.41
N ALA A 340 -12.91 0.62 -3.26
CA ALA A 340 -13.50 -0.28 -2.28
C ALA A 340 -14.75 0.30 -1.56
N ASN A 341 -15.05 1.59 -1.75
CA ASN A 341 -16.28 2.22 -1.25
C ASN A 341 -17.48 2.03 -2.20
N LEU A 342 -17.29 1.47 -3.39
CA LEU A 342 -18.39 1.19 -4.30
C LEU A 342 -19.36 0.17 -3.65
N ASN A 343 -20.66 0.47 -3.68
CA ASN A 343 -21.64 -0.41 -3.06
C ASN A 343 -21.60 -1.81 -3.71
N ASN A 344 -21.79 -2.85 -2.89
CA ASN A 344 -21.81 -4.26 -3.29
C ASN A 344 -20.53 -4.77 -3.98
N ILE A 345 -19.41 -4.02 -3.92
CA ILE A 345 -18.14 -4.46 -4.52
C ILE A 345 -17.57 -5.71 -3.84
N ARG A 346 -17.77 -5.83 -2.52
CA ARG A 346 -17.35 -7.01 -1.74
C ARG A 346 -18.09 -8.26 -2.19
N GLU A 347 -19.39 -8.15 -2.39
CA GLU A 347 -20.27 -9.21 -2.83
C GLU A 347 -19.89 -9.68 -4.23
N LEU A 348 -19.70 -8.74 -5.17
CA LEU A 348 -19.23 -9.05 -6.52
C LEU A 348 -17.86 -9.74 -6.50
N ALA A 349 -16.92 -9.23 -5.72
CA ALA A 349 -15.60 -9.84 -5.57
C ALA A 349 -15.67 -11.25 -4.98
N SER A 350 -16.54 -11.47 -3.98
CA SER A 350 -16.73 -12.80 -3.36
C SER A 350 -17.26 -13.83 -4.36
N MET A 351 -18.21 -13.42 -5.21
CA MET A 351 -18.72 -14.26 -6.30
C MET A 351 -17.62 -14.55 -7.34
N TYR A 352 -16.82 -13.53 -7.68
CA TYR A 352 -15.82 -13.63 -8.75
C TYR A 352 -14.61 -14.49 -8.35
N PHE A 353 -14.09 -14.29 -7.15
CA PHE A 353 -12.91 -15.01 -6.65
C PHE A 353 -13.24 -16.31 -5.93
N THR A 354 -14.51 -16.58 -5.63
CA THR A 354 -14.97 -17.78 -4.90
C THR A 354 -14.22 -17.99 -3.58
N THR A 355 -13.95 -16.90 -2.87
CA THR A 355 -13.25 -16.90 -1.58
C THR A 355 -13.80 -15.81 -0.65
N ASN A 356 -13.38 -15.84 0.60
CA ASN A 356 -13.82 -14.84 1.58
C ASN A 356 -13.19 -13.47 1.27
N VAL A 357 -14.05 -12.47 1.01
CA VAL A 357 -13.64 -11.09 0.73
C VAL A 357 -14.16 -10.16 1.83
N ARG A 358 -13.32 -9.22 2.25
CA ARG A 358 -13.74 -8.13 3.14
C ARG A 358 -13.17 -6.78 2.70
N ILE A 359 -13.80 -5.70 3.13
CA ILE A 359 -13.26 -4.36 2.98
C ILE A 359 -12.23 -4.14 4.08
N GLY A 360 -11.04 -3.69 3.67
CA GLY A 360 -9.92 -3.33 4.55
C GLY A 360 -10.00 -1.88 4.98
N ARG A 361 -10.13 -1.64 6.26
CA ARG A 361 -10.07 -0.30 6.87
C ARG A 361 -8.82 -0.18 7.72
N PRO A 362 -8.19 1.00 7.80
CA PRO A 362 -7.02 1.21 8.65
C PRO A 362 -7.27 0.86 10.11
N ILE A 363 -6.35 0.10 10.69
CA ILE A 363 -6.31 -0.30 12.11
C ILE A 363 -4.98 0.12 12.75
N GLY A 364 -4.93 0.20 14.07
CA GLY A 364 -3.68 0.48 14.82
C GLY A 364 -3.30 1.96 14.94
N LEU A 365 -4.14 2.89 14.48
CA LEU A 365 -3.94 4.32 14.65
C LEU A 365 -4.89 4.89 15.72
N ILE A 366 -4.40 5.83 16.52
CA ILE A 366 -5.19 6.58 17.52
C ILE A 366 -5.11 8.08 17.27
N GLY A 367 -6.16 8.82 17.66
CA GLY A 367 -6.22 10.27 17.44
C GLY A 367 -6.36 10.64 15.97
N VAL A 368 -6.90 9.74 15.15
CA VAL A 368 -7.13 9.98 13.71
C VAL A 368 -8.44 10.69 13.48
N PRO A 369 -8.52 11.63 12.54
CA PRO A 369 -9.78 12.09 11.98
C PRO A 369 -10.60 10.90 11.44
N GLU A 370 -11.92 10.93 11.60
CA GLU A 370 -12.82 9.84 11.19
C GLU A 370 -12.64 9.44 9.72
N ILE A 371 -12.37 10.41 8.86
CA ILE A 371 -12.12 10.19 7.44
C ILE A 371 -10.99 9.19 7.16
N ILE A 372 -9.95 9.14 8.01
CA ILE A 372 -8.80 8.21 7.84
C ILE A 372 -9.20 6.76 8.08
N GLN A 373 -10.32 6.49 8.73
CA GLN A 373 -10.84 5.13 8.91
C GLN A 373 -11.46 4.55 7.63
N SER A 374 -11.61 5.34 6.58
CA SER A 374 -12.07 4.87 5.26
C SER A 374 -11.01 3.97 4.60
N PRO A 375 -11.44 2.93 3.84
CA PRO A 375 -10.54 2.10 3.03
C PRO A 375 -9.64 2.91 2.09
N THR A 376 -10.06 4.10 1.72
CA THR A 376 -9.33 5.05 0.87
C THR A 376 -7.97 5.45 1.43
N PHE A 377 -7.78 5.39 2.75
CA PHE A 377 -6.54 5.79 3.43
C PHE A 377 -5.70 4.60 3.90
N ALA A 378 -5.98 3.40 3.40
CA ALA A 378 -5.25 2.20 3.75
C ALA A 378 -3.74 2.34 3.49
N CYS A 379 -3.35 2.83 2.31
CA CYS A 379 -1.96 3.07 1.95
C CYS A 379 -1.31 4.09 2.89
N LEU A 380 -1.91 5.25 3.08
CA LEU A 380 -1.38 6.32 3.94
C LEU A 380 -1.14 5.84 5.38
N ALA A 381 -2.14 5.19 5.97
CA ALA A 381 -2.04 4.63 7.32
C ALA A 381 -0.94 3.57 7.43
N GLY A 382 -0.86 2.70 6.43
CA GLY A 382 0.16 1.65 6.35
C GLY A 382 1.56 2.18 6.14
N LEU A 383 1.74 3.26 5.40
CA LEU A 383 3.02 3.96 5.29
C LEU A 383 3.52 4.39 6.66
N LEU A 384 2.64 4.97 7.49
CA LEU A 384 3.01 5.42 8.83
C LEU A 384 3.38 4.22 9.73
N ILE A 385 2.60 3.13 9.70
CA ILE A 385 2.91 1.90 10.42
C ILE A 385 4.29 1.37 10.00
N LYS A 386 4.52 1.23 8.70
CA LYS A 386 5.79 0.71 8.14
C LYS A 386 6.97 1.67 8.33
N SER A 387 6.75 2.97 8.45
CA SER A 387 7.82 3.93 8.74
C SER A 387 8.37 3.77 10.15
N LEU A 388 7.54 3.34 11.09
CA LEU A 388 7.90 3.10 12.49
C LEU A 388 8.54 1.72 12.71
N GLU A 389 8.32 0.77 11.81
CA GLU A 389 9.03 -0.50 11.85
C GLU A 389 10.53 -0.24 11.57
N LYS A 390 11.38 -0.69 12.49
CA LYS A 390 12.83 -0.63 12.29
C LYS A 390 13.19 -1.52 11.11
N ASP A 391 13.96 -0.99 10.15
CA ASP A 391 14.44 -1.80 9.02
C ASP A 391 15.08 -3.09 9.54
N LYS A 392 14.53 -4.23 9.17
CA LYS A 392 14.99 -5.57 9.57
C LYS A 392 16.37 -5.91 8.99
N ILE A 393 16.93 -5.03 8.13
CA ILE A 393 18.27 -5.16 7.56
C ILE A 393 19.16 -4.01 8.06
N PRO A 394 20.36 -4.32 8.58
CA PRO A 394 21.33 -3.30 8.95
C PRO A 394 21.73 -2.46 7.73
N LYS A 395 21.69 -1.13 7.84
CA LYS A 395 22.31 -0.23 6.85
C LYS A 395 23.78 -0.63 6.71
N LEU A 396 24.24 -0.92 5.50
CA LEU A 396 25.61 -1.40 5.20
C LEU A 396 26.72 -0.50 5.77
N ASN A 397 26.45 0.78 6.05
CA ASN A 397 27.45 1.76 6.51
C ASN A 397 27.62 1.85 8.04
N GLU A 398 26.78 1.19 8.85
CA GLU A 398 26.88 1.23 10.32
C GLU A 398 27.57 -0.02 10.92
N MET A 399 28.08 -0.92 10.11
CA MET A 399 28.59 -2.21 10.57
C MET A 399 29.90 -2.19 11.35
N ASN A 400 30.62 -1.04 11.43
CA ASN A 400 31.93 -1.00 12.12
C ASN A 400 31.86 -0.57 13.59
N LYS A 401 30.70 -0.19 14.13
CA LYS A 401 30.58 0.23 15.56
C LYS A 401 29.42 -0.36 16.36
N GLY A 402 28.61 -1.28 15.80
CA GLY A 402 27.39 -1.73 16.50
C GLY A 402 26.94 -3.15 16.20
N PHE A 403 27.88 -4.09 16.00
CA PHE A 403 27.53 -5.45 15.63
C PHE A 403 26.59 -6.14 16.66
N PHE A 404 26.70 -5.79 17.93
CA PHE A 404 25.85 -6.31 18.99
C PHE A 404 24.43 -5.69 19.04
N ASN A 405 24.24 -4.43 18.65
CA ASN A 405 22.93 -3.78 18.63
C ASN A 405 22.04 -4.20 17.44
N CYS A 406 22.63 -4.72 16.38
CA CYS A 406 21.92 -5.20 15.20
C CYS A 406 21.19 -6.52 15.46
N PHE A 407 21.76 -7.37 16.28
CA PHE A 407 21.18 -8.65 16.64
C PHE A 407 20.05 -8.59 17.65
N GLY A 408 20.02 -7.55 18.49
CA GLY A 408 18.87 -7.25 19.32
C GLY A 408 17.59 -7.03 18.50
N LYS A 409 17.73 -6.46 17.29
CA LYS A 409 16.59 -6.20 16.39
C LYS A 409 16.11 -7.43 15.62
N ILE A 410 17.02 -8.33 15.22
CA ILE A 410 16.67 -9.61 14.59
C ILE A 410 16.22 -10.61 15.66
N GLY A 411 16.86 -10.62 16.82
CA GLY A 411 16.44 -11.42 17.98
C GLY A 411 15.04 -11.04 18.47
N HIS A 412 14.72 -9.75 18.52
CA HIS A 412 13.37 -9.27 18.88
C HIS A 412 12.30 -9.70 17.87
N TRP A 413 12.65 -9.80 16.58
CA TRP A 413 11.74 -10.35 15.57
C TRP A 413 11.46 -11.85 15.79
N PHE A 414 12.46 -12.60 16.28
CA PHE A 414 12.28 -14.00 16.63
C PHE A 414 11.60 -14.18 18.00
N ASP A 415 11.85 -13.27 18.96
CA ASP A 415 11.22 -13.30 20.30
C ASP A 415 9.74 -12.89 20.26
N GLU A 416 9.34 -12.03 19.31
CA GLU A 416 7.92 -11.65 19.08
C GLU A 416 7.16 -12.69 18.25
N ASN A 417 7.82 -13.71 17.70
CA ASN A 417 7.24 -14.74 16.84
C ASN A 417 7.30 -16.16 17.46
N LEU A 418 7.64 -16.25 18.74
CA LEU A 418 7.41 -17.37 19.64
C LEU A 418 6.21 -17.05 20.55
#